data_6515951c27770a6c89b45a206685d94e
#
_entry.id   6515951c27770a6c89b45a206685d94e
#
_cell.length_a   1.000
_cell.length_b   1.000
_cell.length_c   1.000
_cell.angle_alpha   90.00
_cell.angle_beta   90.00
_cell.angle_gamma   90.00
#
_symmetry.space_group_name_H-M   'P 1'
#
loop_
_entity.id
_entity.type
_entity.pdbx_description
1 polymer ?
#
loop_
_entity_poly.entity_id
_entity_poly.type
_entity_poly.pdbx_seq_one_letter_code
_entity_poly.pdbx_strand_id
1 'polypeptide(L)'
;GETMTMAPLVVKDKVLVGNSGGEFGVRRWITALNRSTGDIVWRAYSTGPDKDVLIGPRFKPFYAMDRGRDLGVPTWPPDAWRTGGGAVWGWISYDPDMNLIYYGTSNPGPWNPEQRPGDNKWTAGIFARDADTGEAVWFYQWSPHDLYDHDGVNEQILLDLDIGGASRKVLVRPERNGYVYV
;
A
#
# COMPACT_ATOMS: atom_id res chain seq x y z
N GLY A 1 12.58 -15.66 0.44
CA GLY A 1 11.62 -16.17 -0.54
C GLY A 1 10.31 -15.41 -0.54
N GLU A 2 9.63 -15.43 -1.66
CA GLU A 2 8.26 -14.92 -1.73
C GLU A 2 7.29 -15.92 -1.10
N THR A 3 6.36 -15.41 -0.29
CA THR A 3 5.28 -16.18 0.30
C THR A 3 3.98 -15.39 0.15
N MET A 4 2.85 -16.06 0.27
CA MET A 4 1.51 -15.44 0.30
C MET A 4 0.79 -15.96 1.52
N THR A 5 0.43 -15.08 2.44
CA THR A 5 -0.21 -15.42 3.72
C THR A 5 -1.58 -14.79 3.88
N MET A 6 -1.98 -13.94 2.93
CA MET A 6 -3.25 -13.25 2.94
C MET A 6 -4.35 -14.06 2.24
N ALA A 7 -5.62 -13.77 2.58
CA ALA A 7 -6.76 -14.24 1.83
C ALA A 7 -6.92 -13.44 0.53
N PRO A 8 -7.01 -14.09 -0.64
CA PRO A 8 -7.30 -13.41 -1.90
C PRO A 8 -8.67 -12.72 -1.86
N LEU A 9 -8.77 -11.54 -2.50
CA LEU A 9 -10.04 -10.82 -2.65
C LEU A 9 -10.50 -10.85 -4.12
N VAL A 10 -11.74 -11.27 -4.35
CA VAL A 10 -12.35 -11.21 -5.68
C VAL A 10 -13.01 -9.84 -5.87
N VAL A 11 -12.60 -9.12 -6.90
CA VAL A 11 -13.15 -7.82 -7.31
C VAL A 11 -13.50 -7.88 -8.78
N LYS A 12 -14.79 -7.85 -9.12
CA LYS A 12 -15.29 -7.98 -10.50
C LYS A 12 -14.74 -9.25 -11.19
N ASP A 13 -13.97 -9.08 -12.25
CA ASP A 13 -13.32 -10.11 -13.04
C ASP A 13 -11.89 -10.44 -12.59
N LYS A 14 -11.46 -9.93 -11.43
CA LYS A 14 -10.10 -10.03 -10.93
C LYS A 14 -10.02 -10.73 -9.58
N VAL A 15 -8.87 -11.36 -9.33
CA VAL A 15 -8.46 -11.86 -8.02
C VAL A 15 -7.25 -11.05 -7.58
N LEU A 16 -7.37 -10.36 -6.45
CA LEU A 16 -6.30 -9.56 -5.87
C LEU A 16 -5.51 -10.39 -4.87
N VAL A 17 -4.20 -10.38 -5.01
CA VAL A 17 -3.25 -11.05 -4.11
C VAL A 17 -2.06 -10.14 -3.83
N GLY A 18 -1.54 -10.22 -2.62
CA GLY A 18 -0.28 -9.59 -2.23
C GLY A 18 0.73 -10.61 -1.76
N ASN A 19 1.98 -10.21 -1.64
CA ASN A 19 3.03 -11.07 -1.10
C ASN A 19 3.51 -10.63 0.28
N SER A 20 4.04 -11.58 1.03
CA SER A 20 4.60 -11.42 2.38
C SER A 20 6.09 -11.80 2.43
N GLY A 21 6.71 -11.70 3.61
CA GLY A 21 8.13 -11.98 3.84
C GLY A 21 9.03 -10.76 3.59
N GLY A 22 8.62 -9.55 4.04
CA GLY A 22 9.36 -8.30 3.88
C GLY A 22 10.81 -8.34 4.36
N GLU A 23 11.08 -9.10 5.41
CA GLU A 23 12.39 -9.27 6.03
C GLU A 23 13.31 -10.25 5.26
N PHE A 24 12.79 -10.95 4.27
CA PHE A 24 13.55 -11.96 3.51
C PHE A 24 14.18 -11.42 2.22
N GLY A 25 14.31 -10.09 2.11
CA GLY A 25 15.02 -9.46 0.99
C GLY A 25 14.30 -9.57 -0.35
N VAL A 26 12.98 -9.60 -0.36
CA VAL A 26 12.15 -9.63 -1.58
C VAL A 26 11.36 -8.34 -1.71
N ARG A 27 11.35 -7.75 -2.89
CA ARG A 27 10.54 -6.59 -3.21
C ARG A 27 9.05 -6.95 -3.21
N ARG A 28 8.24 -6.13 -2.54
CA ARG A 28 6.83 -6.44 -2.27
C ARG A 28 5.89 -5.82 -3.28
N TRP A 29 4.75 -6.50 -3.49
CA TRP A 29 3.78 -6.13 -4.51
C TRP A 29 2.34 -6.55 -4.14
N ILE A 30 1.39 -5.92 -4.82
CA ILE A 30 0.01 -6.39 -5.00
C ILE A 30 -0.21 -6.69 -6.48
N THR A 31 -0.94 -7.73 -6.80
CA THR A 31 -1.22 -8.17 -8.18
C THR A 31 -2.71 -8.43 -8.35
N ALA A 32 -3.27 -7.99 -9.45
CA ALA A 32 -4.57 -8.41 -9.93
C ALA A 32 -4.40 -9.48 -11.01
N LEU A 33 -5.03 -10.61 -10.81
CA LEU A 33 -5.08 -11.72 -11.76
C LEU A 33 -6.45 -11.74 -12.43
N ASN A 34 -6.51 -12.06 -13.71
CA ASN A 34 -7.78 -12.36 -14.36
C ASN A 34 -8.40 -13.61 -13.73
N ARG A 35 -9.64 -13.50 -13.25
CA ARG A 35 -10.32 -14.57 -12.52
C ARG A 35 -10.50 -15.86 -13.34
N SER A 36 -10.61 -15.73 -14.66
CA SER A 36 -10.89 -16.88 -15.54
C SER A 36 -9.63 -17.53 -16.08
N THR A 37 -8.57 -16.74 -16.36
CA THR A 37 -7.34 -17.25 -17.00
C THR A 37 -6.16 -17.36 -16.05
N GLY A 38 -6.15 -16.58 -14.94
CA GLY A 38 -5.02 -16.47 -14.03
C GLY A 38 -3.92 -15.54 -14.52
N ASP A 39 -4.09 -14.90 -15.68
CA ASP A 39 -3.11 -13.96 -16.21
C ASP A 39 -3.02 -12.70 -15.36
N ILE A 40 -1.82 -12.13 -15.28
CA ILE A 40 -1.61 -10.85 -14.59
C ILE A 40 -2.27 -9.73 -15.40
N VAL A 41 -3.25 -9.05 -14.80
CA VAL A 41 -3.87 -7.86 -15.37
C VAL A 41 -3.01 -6.63 -15.07
N TRP A 42 -2.62 -6.48 -13.80
CA TRP A 42 -1.66 -5.46 -13.37
C TRP A 42 -0.91 -5.92 -12.11
N ARG A 43 0.26 -5.34 -11.90
CA ARG A 43 1.05 -5.51 -10.67
C ARG A 43 1.63 -4.18 -10.26
N ALA A 44 1.47 -3.81 -8.98
CA ALA A 44 2.05 -2.63 -8.38
C ALA A 44 3.01 -3.03 -7.26
N TYR A 45 4.23 -2.52 -7.29
CA TYR A 45 5.19 -2.69 -6.21
C TYR A 45 4.97 -1.68 -5.09
N SER A 46 5.38 -2.03 -3.87
CA SER A 46 5.28 -1.13 -2.71
C SER A 46 6.44 -0.14 -2.62
N THR A 47 7.53 -0.38 -3.35
CA THR A 47 8.76 0.44 -3.32
C THR A 47 9.31 0.63 -4.73
N GLY A 48 10.18 1.64 -4.92
CA GLY A 48 10.85 1.87 -6.20
C GLY A 48 10.27 3.02 -7.02
N PRO A 49 10.60 3.11 -8.32
CA PRO A 49 10.17 4.20 -9.18
C PRO A 49 8.65 4.20 -9.43
N ASP A 50 8.10 5.37 -9.71
CA ASP A 50 6.65 5.59 -9.91
C ASP A 50 6.03 4.64 -10.92
N LYS A 51 6.76 4.31 -12.00
CA LYS A 51 6.29 3.36 -13.02
C LYS A 51 6.02 1.95 -12.47
N ASP A 52 6.78 1.54 -11.47
CA ASP A 52 6.66 0.22 -10.85
C ASP A 52 5.61 0.23 -9.72
N VAL A 53 5.51 1.37 -9.03
CA VAL A 53 4.49 1.60 -7.98
C VAL A 53 3.13 1.94 -8.59
N LEU A 54 3.05 2.17 -9.90
CA LEU A 54 1.89 2.66 -10.63
C LEU A 54 1.36 3.99 -10.08
N ILE A 55 2.27 4.92 -9.81
CA ILE A 55 1.96 6.32 -9.50
C ILE A 55 1.92 7.09 -10.81
N GLY A 56 0.77 7.64 -11.12
CA GLY A 56 0.51 8.39 -12.35
C GLY A 56 -0.12 9.75 -12.09
N PRO A 57 -0.66 10.41 -13.11
CA PRO A 57 -1.20 11.77 -13.01
C PRO A 57 -2.44 11.89 -12.11
N ARG A 58 -3.12 10.78 -11.79
CA ARG A 58 -4.27 10.76 -10.87
C ARG A 58 -3.87 10.81 -9.41
N PHE A 59 -2.60 10.58 -9.09
CA PHE A 59 -2.10 10.53 -7.73
C PHE A 59 -2.24 11.88 -7.02
N LYS A 60 -2.90 11.89 -5.87
CA LYS A 60 -3.13 13.07 -5.03
C LYS A 60 -2.37 12.90 -3.71
N PRO A 61 -1.21 13.52 -3.55
CA PRO A 61 -0.45 13.45 -2.31
C PRO A 61 -1.16 14.19 -1.17
N PHE A 62 -1.20 13.59 0.02
CA PHE A 62 -1.71 14.23 1.24
C PHE A 62 -0.77 15.31 1.75
N TYR A 63 0.52 15.03 1.76
CA TYR A 63 1.54 15.92 2.30
C TYR A 63 2.40 16.53 1.20
N ALA A 64 2.99 17.69 1.51
CA ALA A 64 3.95 18.33 0.60
C ALA A 64 5.16 17.43 0.31
N MET A 65 5.59 16.63 1.29
CA MET A 65 6.70 15.68 1.14
C MET A 65 6.37 14.49 0.23
N ASP A 66 5.10 14.28 -0.08
CA ASP A 66 4.65 13.24 -1.03
C ASP A 66 4.56 13.77 -2.46
N ARG A 67 4.93 15.02 -2.68
CA ARG A 67 5.02 15.65 -3.99
C ARG A 67 6.42 15.45 -4.55
N GLY A 68 6.52 14.77 -5.67
CA GLY A 68 7.79 14.48 -6.32
C GLY A 68 7.67 13.30 -7.26
N ARG A 69 8.76 12.95 -7.88
CA ARG A 69 8.85 11.78 -8.75
C ARG A 69 9.70 10.72 -8.10
N ASP A 70 9.30 9.48 -8.32
CA ASP A 70 10.07 8.29 -7.93
C ASP A 70 10.42 8.25 -6.44
N LEU A 71 9.57 8.84 -5.56
CA LEU A 71 9.86 8.96 -4.12
C LEU A 71 10.12 7.62 -3.41
N GLY A 72 9.66 6.53 -3.98
CA GLY A 72 10.01 5.17 -3.53
C GLY A 72 11.48 4.79 -3.81
N VAL A 73 12.29 5.70 -4.39
CA VAL A 73 13.73 5.51 -4.63
C VAL A 73 14.57 6.42 -3.72
N PRO A 74 14.48 7.77 -3.80
CA PRO A 74 15.35 8.65 -3.03
C PRO A 74 15.08 8.67 -1.52
N THR A 75 13.96 8.13 -1.06
CA THR A 75 13.67 7.98 0.37
C THR A 75 14.25 6.70 0.98
N TRP A 76 15.11 6.03 0.23
CA TRP A 76 15.86 4.83 0.61
C TRP A 76 17.35 5.03 0.33
N PRO A 77 18.24 4.29 1.03
CA PRO A 77 19.62 4.16 0.59
C PRO A 77 19.71 3.61 -0.85
N PRO A 78 20.80 3.84 -1.56
CA PRO A 78 20.99 3.32 -2.92
C PRO A 78 20.64 1.83 -3.02
N ASP A 79 19.74 1.49 -3.95
CA ASP A 79 19.24 0.14 -4.24
C ASP A 79 18.50 -0.60 -3.11
N ALA A 80 18.44 -0.07 -1.87
CA ALA A 80 17.76 -0.73 -0.75
C ALA A 80 16.26 -0.93 -0.98
N TRP A 81 15.62 -0.07 -1.75
CA TRP A 81 14.21 -0.21 -2.14
C TRP A 81 13.91 -1.51 -2.91
N ARG A 82 14.92 -2.16 -3.51
CA ARG A 82 14.76 -3.43 -4.25
C ARG A 82 14.45 -4.60 -3.32
N THR A 83 14.77 -4.46 -2.05
CA THR A 83 14.57 -5.46 -1.00
C THR A 83 13.89 -4.88 0.24
N GLY A 84 13.29 -3.70 0.11
CA GLY A 84 12.97 -2.77 1.18
C GLY A 84 11.71 -3.06 2.00
N GLY A 85 11.07 -4.22 1.92
CA GLY A 85 9.85 -4.49 2.69
C GLY A 85 8.57 -3.94 2.03
N GLY A 86 7.61 -3.45 2.83
CA GLY A 86 6.32 -2.97 2.35
C GLY A 86 5.40 -4.10 1.88
N ALA A 87 5.42 -5.24 2.57
CA ALA A 87 4.63 -6.42 2.24
C ALA A 87 3.12 -6.11 2.24
N VAL A 88 2.39 -6.79 1.38
CA VAL A 88 0.93 -6.71 1.29
C VAL A 88 0.37 -8.07 1.69
N TRP A 89 0.24 -8.28 3.01
CA TRP A 89 -0.17 -9.58 3.56
C TRP A 89 -1.39 -9.49 4.47
N GLY A 90 -1.99 -8.31 4.57
CA GLY A 90 -3.20 -8.04 5.35
C GLY A 90 -4.47 -7.99 4.50
N TRP A 91 -5.46 -7.29 5.02
CA TRP A 91 -6.77 -7.15 4.41
C TRP A 91 -6.77 -6.16 3.25
N ILE A 92 -7.55 -6.46 2.22
CA ILE A 92 -7.88 -5.55 1.12
C ILE A 92 -9.37 -5.27 1.22
N SER A 93 -9.76 -3.99 1.22
CA SER A 93 -11.16 -3.55 1.15
C SER A 93 -11.46 -2.97 -0.23
N TYR A 94 -12.68 -3.14 -0.72
CA TYR A 94 -13.12 -2.65 -2.02
C TYR A 94 -14.37 -1.78 -1.88
N ASP A 95 -14.33 -0.56 -2.42
CA ASP A 95 -15.48 0.32 -2.59
C ASP A 95 -15.97 0.24 -4.04
N PRO A 96 -17.13 -0.39 -4.29
CA PRO A 96 -17.66 -0.53 -5.64
C PRO A 96 -18.14 0.79 -6.26
N ASP A 97 -18.59 1.76 -5.44
CA ASP A 97 -19.07 3.04 -5.93
C ASP A 97 -17.94 3.93 -6.45
N MET A 98 -16.81 3.90 -5.76
CA MET A 98 -15.61 4.65 -6.14
C MET A 98 -14.70 3.85 -7.08
N ASN A 99 -14.92 2.54 -7.21
CA ASN A 99 -14.05 1.59 -7.89
C ASN A 99 -12.62 1.59 -7.35
N LEU A 100 -12.48 1.73 -6.03
CA LEU A 100 -11.19 1.79 -5.35
C LEU A 100 -10.99 0.58 -4.44
N ILE A 101 -9.77 0.07 -4.44
CA ILE A 101 -9.27 -0.85 -3.42
C ILE A 101 -8.40 -0.10 -2.43
N TYR A 102 -8.47 -0.52 -1.17
CA TYR A 102 -7.66 0.01 -0.07
C TYR A 102 -6.91 -1.14 0.59
N TYR A 103 -5.62 -0.95 0.79
CA TYR A 103 -4.79 -1.94 1.48
C TYR A 103 -3.58 -1.27 2.11
N GLY A 104 -3.10 -1.83 3.20
CA GLY A 104 -1.90 -1.35 3.84
C GLY A 104 -0.63 -2.02 3.34
N THR A 105 0.47 -1.28 3.41
CA THR A 105 1.82 -1.80 3.24
C THR A 105 2.47 -1.95 4.61
N SER A 106 3.21 -3.04 4.80
CA SER A 106 3.88 -3.32 6.07
C SER A 106 5.15 -2.48 6.28
N ASN A 107 5.84 -2.75 7.36
CA ASN A 107 7.11 -2.15 7.76
C ASN A 107 8.15 -2.15 6.63
N PRO A 108 9.08 -1.18 6.63
CA PRO A 108 10.27 -1.25 5.80
C PRO A 108 11.26 -2.31 6.29
N GLY A 109 12.03 -2.87 5.37
CA GLY A 109 13.15 -3.79 5.66
C GLY A 109 14.50 -3.20 5.26
N PRO A 110 15.60 -3.60 5.94
CA PRO A 110 15.68 -4.45 7.12
C PRO A 110 15.12 -3.76 8.38
N TRP A 111 14.94 -4.51 9.46
CA TRP A 111 14.42 -3.95 10.72
C TRP A 111 15.31 -2.87 11.34
N ASN A 112 16.63 -3.01 11.25
CA ASN A 112 17.53 -1.99 11.76
C ASN A 112 17.37 -0.68 10.96
N PRO A 113 16.80 0.38 11.57
CA PRO A 113 16.52 1.64 10.88
C PRO A 113 17.79 2.39 10.45
N GLU A 114 18.92 2.18 11.11
CA GLU A 114 20.20 2.81 10.76
C GLU A 114 20.68 2.35 9.36
N GLN A 115 20.25 1.17 8.92
CA GLN A 115 20.59 0.63 7.60
C GLN A 115 19.68 1.16 6.48
N ARG A 116 18.62 1.89 6.81
CA ARG A 116 17.66 2.44 5.86
C ARG A 116 17.21 3.86 6.19
N PRO A 117 18.14 4.82 6.33
CA PRO A 117 17.76 6.22 6.55
C PRO A 117 16.80 6.73 5.48
N GLY A 118 15.96 7.71 5.83
CA GLY A 118 14.92 8.28 4.99
C GLY A 118 13.53 7.78 5.35
N ASP A 119 12.49 8.32 4.70
CA ASP A 119 11.08 8.03 5.02
C ASP A 119 10.64 6.63 4.59
N ASN A 120 11.42 5.94 3.78
CA ASN A 120 11.18 4.59 3.27
C ASN A 120 9.81 4.45 2.57
N LYS A 121 9.53 5.35 1.63
CA LYS A 121 8.27 5.29 0.86
C LYS A 121 8.27 4.07 -0.09
N TRP A 122 7.17 3.37 -0.22
CA TRP A 122 5.83 3.59 0.31
C TRP A 122 5.47 2.46 1.28
N THR A 123 6.12 2.44 2.43
CA THR A 123 5.92 1.43 3.50
C THR A 123 5.20 2.04 4.70
N ALA A 124 4.73 1.21 5.61
CA ALA A 124 3.99 1.60 6.82
C ALA A 124 2.91 2.65 6.53
N GLY A 125 2.06 2.34 5.56
CA GLY A 125 1.03 3.25 5.07
C GLY A 125 -0.12 2.51 4.38
N ILE A 126 -1.05 3.27 3.80
CA ILE A 126 -2.19 2.76 3.07
C ILE A 126 -2.26 3.37 1.67
N PHE A 127 -2.48 2.53 0.68
CA PHE A 127 -2.84 2.92 -0.68
C PHE A 127 -4.34 2.88 -0.92
N ALA A 128 -4.84 3.86 -1.67
CA ALA A 128 -6.05 3.73 -2.48
C ALA A 128 -5.63 3.59 -3.94
N ARG A 129 -6.17 2.56 -4.61
CA ARG A 129 -5.87 2.30 -6.02
C ARG A 129 -7.14 2.05 -6.82
N ASP A 130 -7.11 2.45 -8.06
CA ASP A 130 -8.11 2.05 -9.04
C ASP A 130 -8.10 0.53 -9.21
N ALA A 131 -9.25 -0.12 -9.02
CA ALA A 131 -9.34 -1.58 -9.04
C ALA A 131 -9.10 -2.20 -10.42
N ASP A 132 -9.36 -1.44 -11.50
CA ASP A 132 -9.22 -1.95 -12.85
C ASP A 132 -7.79 -1.81 -13.39
N THR A 133 -7.10 -0.73 -13.05
CA THR A 133 -5.78 -0.40 -13.61
C THR A 133 -4.62 -0.57 -12.63
N GLY A 134 -4.91 -0.62 -11.32
CA GLY A 134 -3.91 -0.63 -10.27
C GLY A 134 -3.24 0.73 -10.04
N GLU A 135 -3.62 1.80 -10.78
CA GLU A 135 -3.06 3.13 -10.61
C GLU A 135 -3.35 3.66 -9.20
N ALA A 136 -2.31 4.17 -8.52
CA ALA A 136 -2.45 4.78 -7.21
C ALA A 136 -3.23 6.10 -7.31
N VAL A 137 -4.24 6.26 -6.46
CA VAL A 137 -5.03 7.49 -6.36
C VAL A 137 -4.53 8.36 -5.22
N TRP A 138 -4.20 7.77 -4.08
CA TRP A 138 -3.54 8.42 -2.96
C TRP A 138 -2.82 7.40 -2.08
N PHE A 139 -1.93 7.91 -1.24
CA PHE A 139 -1.23 7.16 -0.20
C PHE A 139 -1.15 8.00 1.06
N TYR A 140 -1.30 7.37 2.21
CA TYR A 140 -1.08 7.97 3.51
C TYR A 140 -0.08 7.13 4.30
N GLN A 141 1.05 7.72 4.69
CA GLN A 141 2.07 7.06 5.51
C GLN A 141 1.86 7.42 6.97
N TRP A 142 1.47 6.47 7.81
CA TRP A 142 1.28 6.71 9.24
C TRP A 142 2.57 6.62 10.05
N SER A 143 3.59 5.91 9.57
CA SER A 143 4.88 5.74 10.24
C SER A 143 6.04 5.95 9.25
N PRO A 144 6.39 7.22 8.89
CA PRO A 144 7.63 7.47 8.14
C PRO A 144 8.83 6.96 8.92
N HIS A 145 9.82 6.36 8.23
CA HIS A 145 11.00 5.79 8.85
C HIS A 145 10.66 4.86 10.04
N ASP A 146 9.74 3.95 9.83
CA ASP A 146 9.18 3.13 10.91
C ASP A 146 10.26 2.39 11.70
N LEU A 147 10.21 2.55 13.04
CA LEU A 147 11.15 1.98 14.01
C LEU A 147 10.54 0.82 14.81
N TYR A 148 9.24 0.57 14.66
CA TYR A 148 8.45 -0.20 15.61
C TYR A 148 7.72 -1.40 14.99
N ASP A 149 7.97 -1.68 13.72
CA ASP A 149 7.25 -2.74 13.01
C ASP A 149 5.74 -2.46 12.90
N HIS A 150 5.40 -1.26 12.48
CA HIS A 150 4.01 -0.84 12.27
C HIS A 150 3.47 -1.34 10.94
N ASP A 151 3.14 -2.61 10.91
CA ASP A 151 2.53 -3.24 9.74
C ASP A 151 1.18 -2.64 9.36
N GLY A 152 1.02 -2.31 8.09
CA GLY A 152 -0.23 -1.84 7.53
C GLY A 152 -1.25 -2.94 7.21
N VAL A 153 -1.39 -3.96 8.05
CA VAL A 153 -2.16 -5.17 7.72
C VAL A 153 -3.58 -5.18 8.26
N ASN A 154 -3.93 -4.19 9.08
CA ASN A 154 -5.25 -4.12 9.70
C ASN A 154 -6.36 -3.88 8.67
N GLU A 155 -7.56 -4.27 9.01
CA GLU A 155 -8.75 -4.11 8.18
C GLU A 155 -9.12 -2.63 7.99
N GLN A 156 -9.62 -2.29 6.81
CA GLN A 156 -10.18 -0.99 6.50
C GLN A 156 -11.70 -1.10 6.52
N ILE A 157 -12.35 -0.40 7.44
CA ILE A 157 -13.81 -0.35 7.57
C ILE A 157 -14.31 0.80 6.71
N LEU A 158 -15.05 0.47 5.66
CA LEU A 158 -15.64 1.45 4.74
C LEU A 158 -17.09 1.74 5.16
N LEU A 159 -17.43 3.00 5.31
CA LEU A 159 -18.78 3.40 5.68
C LEU A 159 -19.09 4.85 5.26
N ASP A 160 -20.37 5.18 5.28
CA ASP A 160 -20.83 6.56 5.09
C ASP A 160 -21.12 7.16 6.47
N LEU A 161 -20.53 8.33 6.79
CA LEU A 161 -20.75 9.08 8.01
C LEU A 161 -21.21 10.48 7.71
N ASP A 162 -22.12 10.99 8.55
CA ASP A 162 -22.44 12.42 8.57
C ASP A 162 -21.36 13.17 9.35
N ILE A 163 -20.58 13.98 8.65
CA ILE A 163 -19.52 14.80 9.25
C ILE A 163 -19.78 16.25 8.89
N GLY A 164 -20.12 17.05 9.91
CA GLY A 164 -20.42 18.47 9.72
C GLY A 164 -21.65 18.74 8.87
N GLY A 165 -22.67 17.87 8.95
CA GLY A 165 -23.93 18.00 8.22
C GLY A 165 -23.88 17.54 6.76
N ALA A 166 -22.81 16.84 6.35
CA ALA A 166 -22.68 16.26 5.03
C ALA A 166 -22.30 14.77 5.12
N SER A 167 -23.02 13.92 4.37
CA SER A 167 -22.65 12.51 4.23
C SER A 167 -21.31 12.40 3.49
N ARG A 168 -20.36 11.68 4.09
CA ARG A 168 -19.03 11.45 3.55
C ARG A 168 -18.69 9.96 3.54
N LYS A 169 -18.17 9.48 2.43
CA LYS A 169 -17.53 8.17 2.39
C LYS A 169 -16.23 8.25 3.17
N VAL A 170 -16.10 7.39 4.18
CA VAL A 170 -14.93 7.35 5.05
C VAL A 170 -14.36 5.95 5.14
N LEU A 171 -13.07 5.91 5.40
CA LEU A 171 -12.36 4.71 5.76
C LEU A 171 -11.91 4.86 7.22
N VAL A 172 -12.33 3.94 8.08
CA VAL A 172 -11.91 3.92 9.49
C VAL A 172 -10.93 2.78 9.67
N ARG A 173 -9.80 3.09 10.28
CA ARG A 173 -8.74 2.13 10.50
C ARG A 173 -8.06 2.32 11.86
N PRO A 174 -8.11 1.34 12.78
CA PRO A 174 -7.19 1.27 13.92
C PRO A 174 -5.80 0.86 13.45
N GLU A 175 -4.76 1.53 13.96
CA GLU A 175 -3.38 1.26 13.57
C GLU A 175 -2.50 0.92 14.79
N ARG A 176 -1.39 0.19 14.55
CA ARG A 176 -0.47 -0.29 15.58
C ARG A 176 0.23 0.83 16.34
N ASN A 177 0.31 2.02 15.79
CA ASN A 177 0.83 3.20 16.48
C ASN A 177 -0.12 3.80 17.51
N GLY A 178 -1.28 3.15 17.76
CA GLY A 178 -2.25 3.55 18.78
C GLY A 178 -3.28 4.57 18.35
N TYR A 179 -3.27 4.99 17.08
CA TYR A 179 -4.26 5.91 16.53
C TYR A 179 -5.37 5.18 15.78
N VAL A 180 -6.52 5.82 15.69
CA VAL A 180 -7.58 5.47 14.74
C VAL A 180 -7.62 6.56 13.68
N TYR A 181 -7.40 6.17 12.44
CA TYR A 181 -7.47 7.08 11.28
C TYR A 181 -8.85 7.05 10.66
N VAL A 182 -9.34 8.22 10.27
CA VAL A 182 -10.62 8.37 9.57
C VAL A 182 -10.42 9.27 8.36
#